data_80346ce1b88f9d20bd1ac7f49447eba3
#
_entry.id   80346ce1b88f9d20bd1ac7f49447eba3
#
_cell.length_a   1.000
_cell.length_b   1.000
_cell.length_c   1.000
_cell.angle_alpha   90.00
_cell.angle_beta   90.00
_cell.angle_gamma   90.00
#
_symmetry.space_group_name_H-M   'P 1'
#
loop_
_entity.id
_entity.type
_entity.pdbx_description
1 polymer ?
#
loop_
_entity_poly.entity_id
_entity_poly.type
_entity_poly.pdbx_seq_one_letter_code
_entity_poly.pdbx_strand_id
1 'polypeptide(L)'
;DEQATIRMPGRPEPQRDDRTRRTRRPRIARLLLSLIENAGLNQLTTLCPLPSRSIRDSLIDLQIVTQNHEFIRGRCLSEIVRFQPGMGAYAQEQLMKELEQPDTHWPAGRTRMFFQIFMSDHVSRAEVAFHWSDGARVFRPERGVSINGESLEGGRPPYWVILSFRRGDDGKIICSEGYAHALFHKVCPVPVDSDLERGTLKSLSTVAKWLSNKPDAPKLSLEKPLFDIEICTDGENGYVLPDFIVMATMKDGKGSRVVIETMGYTDDDYCERKAEQHKGMRQIGLLQTDPPRWPQEIKTSFERHLFGVLYNLNTPELIKTDEALN
;
A
#
# COMPACT_ATOMS: atom_id res chain seq x y z
N ASP A 1 -11.65 -36.81 -29.90
CA ASP A 1 -11.45 -36.39 -28.51
C ASP A 1 -10.74 -35.03 -28.50
N GLU A 2 -11.56 -33.98 -28.63
CA GLU A 2 -11.08 -32.59 -28.48
C GLU A 2 -11.03 -32.24 -26.99
N GLN A 3 -9.85 -32.15 -26.45
CA GLN A 3 -9.64 -31.56 -25.11
C GLN A 3 -9.85 -30.07 -25.21
N ALA A 4 -10.98 -29.59 -24.68
CA ALA A 4 -11.26 -28.18 -24.53
C ALA A 4 -10.28 -27.56 -23.51
N THR A 5 -9.30 -26.84 -24.00
CA THR A 5 -8.39 -26.04 -23.20
C THR A 5 -9.20 -24.87 -22.62
N ILE A 6 -9.52 -24.91 -21.34
CA ILE A 6 -10.14 -23.81 -20.61
C ILE A 6 -9.14 -22.65 -20.59
N ARG A 7 -9.34 -21.65 -21.45
CA ARG A 7 -8.63 -20.37 -21.38
C ARG A 7 -9.08 -19.63 -20.11
N MET A 8 -8.20 -19.52 -19.15
CA MET A 8 -8.37 -18.58 -18.04
C MET A 8 -8.59 -17.17 -18.61
N PRO A 9 -9.50 -16.36 -18.02
CA PRO A 9 -9.66 -14.99 -18.45
C PRO A 9 -8.34 -14.23 -18.24
N GLY A 10 -7.73 -13.84 -19.35
CA GLY A 10 -6.46 -13.13 -19.36
C GLY A 10 -6.56 -11.85 -18.53
N ARG A 11 -5.56 -11.62 -17.71
CA ARG A 11 -5.29 -10.32 -17.11
C ARG A 11 -5.27 -9.29 -18.25
N PRO A 12 -5.89 -8.10 -18.13
CA PRO A 12 -5.82 -7.10 -19.20
C PRO A 12 -4.35 -6.85 -19.55
N GLU A 13 -4.02 -7.00 -20.82
CA GLU A 13 -2.67 -6.76 -21.34
C GLU A 13 -2.20 -5.36 -20.90
N PRO A 14 -1.00 -5.22 -20.31
CA PRO A 14 -0.42 -3.93 -20.06
C PRO A 14 -0.12 -3.25 -21.39
N GLN A 15 -0.76 -2.12 -21.66
CA GLN A 15 -0.47 -1.32 -22.84
C GLN A 15 1.01 -0.89 -22.84
N ARG A 16 1.66 -0.98 -24.00
CA ARG A 16 3.10 -0.81 -24.28
C ARG A 16 3.74 0.54 -23.97
N ASP A 17 3.12 1.40 -23.16
CA ASP A 17 3.60 2.79 -22.94
C ASP A 17 3.83 3.07 -21.45
N ASP A 18 4.53 2.16 -20.77
CA ASP A 18 4.71 2.16 -19.32
C ASP A 18 5.88 3.02 -18.82
N ARG A 19 6.67 3.64 -19.72
CA ARG A 19 7.86 4.41 -19.34
C ARG A 19 7.59 5.75 -18.65
N THR A 20 6.34 6.23 -18.71
CA THR A 20 5.96 7.55 -18.19
C THR A 20 4.67 7.60 -17.38
N ARG A 21 4.13 6.46 -16.96
CA ARG A 21 2.84 6.41 -16.29
C ARG A 21 2.98 6.27 -14.77
N ARG A 22 2.71 7.38 -14.07
CA ARG A 22 2.24 7.33 -12.67
C ARG A 22 1.09 6.34 -12.57
N THR A 23 1.16 5.43 -11.63
CA THR A 23 0.13 4.39 -11.41
C THR A 23 -1.26 5.01 -11.43
N ARG A 24 -2.10 4.66 -12.41
CA ARG A 24 -3.46 5.22 -12.58
C ARG A 24 -4.42 4.59 -11.57
N ARG A 25 -4.20 4.88 -10.30
CA ARG A 25 -5.13 4.48 -9.25
C ARG A 25 -6.39 5.36 -9.29
N PRO A 26 -7.59 4.83 -8.95
CA PRO A 26 -8.80 5.63 -8.78
C PRO A 26 -8.57 6.84 -7.87
N ARG A 27 -9.29 7.93 -8.08
CA ARG A 27 -9.13 9.14 -7.25
C ARG A 27 -9.35 8.88 -5.77
N ILE A 28 -10.36 8.06 -5.45
CA ILE A 28 -10.67 7.67 -4.07
C ILE A 28 -9.53 6.85 -3.44
N ALA A 29 -8.88 5.97 -4.22
CA ALA A 29 -7.70 5.23 -3.76
C ALA A 29 -6.53 6.16 -3.45
N ARG A 30 -6.27 7.15 -4.32
CA ARG A 30 -5.20 8.13 -4.09
C ARG A 30 -5.44 8.95 -2.84
N LEU A 31 -6.69 9.34 -2.56
CA LEU A 31 -7.04 10.04 -1.32
C LEU A 31 -6.69 9.19 -0.10
N LEU A 32 -7.14 7.93 -0.04
CA LEU A 32 -6.85 7.04 1.08
C LEU A 32 -5.34 6.84 1.27
N LEU A 33 -4.63 6.53 0.19
CA LEU A 33 -3.20 6.22 0.24
C LEU A 33 -2.37 7.45 0.62
N SER A 34 -2.72 8.64 0.13
CA SER A 34 -2.07 9.89 0.56
C SER A 34 -2.28 10.16 2.05
N LEU A 35 -3.47 9.88 2.59
CA LEU A 35 -3.72 10.02 4.03
C LEU A 35 -2.90 9.02 4.84
N ILE A 36 -2.81 7.76 4.39
CA ILE A 36 -2.00 6.71 5.02
C ILE A 36 -0.52 7.10 5.03
N GLU A 37 0.01 7.57 3.91
CA GLU A 37 1.41 7.99 3.77
C GLU A 37 1.73 9.19 4.67
N ASN A 38 0.90 10.23 4.62
CA ASN A 38 1.08 11.42 5.47
C ASN A 38 0.91 11.14 6.97
N ALA A 39 0.16 10.09 7.33
CA ALA A 39 0.04 9.62 8.71
C ALA A 39 1.20 8.68 9.13
N GLY A 40 2.13 8.37 8.22
CA GLY A 40 3.23 7.43 8.46
C GLY A 40 2.79 5.99 8.72
N LEU A 41 1.57 5.61 8.27
CA LEU A 41 1.03 4.27 8.49
C LEU A 41 1.59 3.23 7.51
N ASN A 42 2.35 3.67 6.51
CA ASN A 42 3.14 2.85 5.60
C ASN A 42 4.57 2.61 6.09
N GLN A 43 4.91 3.09 7.30
CA GLN A 43 6.26 3.02 7.86
C GLN A 43 6.29 2.20 9.15
N LEU A 44 7.41 1.47 9.33
CA LEU A 44 7.74 0.76 10.57
C LEU A 44 9.08 1.27 11.08
N THR A 45 9.08 1.88 12.25
CA THR A 45 10.31 2.39 12.90
C THR A 45 11.23 1.28 13.38
N THR A 46 10.71 0.08 13.50
CA THR A 46 11.46 -1.16 13.80
C THR A 46 10.79 -2.37 13.19
N LEU A 47 11.59 -3.37 12.83
CA LEU A 47 11.10 -4.66 12.34
C LEU A 47 11.13 -5.77 13.41
N CYS A 48 11.73 -5.50 14.56
CA CYS A 48 11.74 -6.45 15.69
C CYS A 48 11.82 -5.72 17.04
N PRO A 49 10.78 -5.82 17.90
CA PRO A 49 9.47 -6.34 17.54
C PRO A 49 8.76 -5.43 16.54
N LEU A 50 7.84 -5.98 15.76
CA LEU A 50 6.98 -5.14 14.91
C LEU A 50 6.16 -4.20 15.79
N PRO A 51 6.04 -2.92 15.41
CA PRO A 51 5.20 -1.98 16.14
C PRO A 51 3.76 -2.49 16.21
N SER A 52 3.17 -2.43 17.38
CA SER A 52 1.76 -2.74 17.61
C SER A 52 1.04 -1.48 18.04
N ARG A 53 0.03 -1.08 17.27
CA ARG A 53 -0.79 0.09 17.57
C ARG A 53 -2.28 -0.26 17.48
N SER A 54 -3.10 0.41 18.25
CA SER A 54 -4.53 0.18 18.20
C SER A 54 -5.13 0.73 16.89
N ILE A 55 -6.27 0.17 16.47
CA ILE A 55 -7.05 0.72 15.35
C ILE A 55 -7.42 2.18 15.62
N ARG A 56 -7.77 2.49 16.89
CA ARG A 56 -8.11 3.85 17.32
C ARG A 56 -6.96 4.82 17.09
N ASP A 57 -5.73 4.46 17.49
CA ASP A 57 -4.56 5.34 17.30
C ASP A 57 -4.29 5.59 15.82
N SER A 58 -4.42 4.55 15.00
CA SER A 58 -4.27 4.69 13.54
C SER A 58 -5.33 5.62 12.94
N LEU A 59 -6.57 5.57 13.42
CA LEU A 59 -7.63 6.48 12.97
C LEU A 59 -7.41 7.91 13.48
N ILE A 60 -6.86 8.10 14.68
CA ILE A 60 -6.49 9.41 15.21
C ILE A 60 -5.40 10.05 14.34
N ASP A 61 -4.36 9.31 13.94
CA ASP A 61 -3.31 9.83 13.09
C ASP A 61 -3.87 10.27 11.73
N LEU A 62 -4.75 9.47 11.12
CA LEU A 62 -5.45 9.88 9.89
C LEU A 62 -6.31 11.13 10.10
N GLN A 63 -6.98 11.25 11.25
CA GLN A 63 -7.79 12.42 11.58
C GLN A 63 -6.94 13.68 11.69
N ILE A 64 -5.78 13.61 12.34
CA ILE A 64 -4.82 14.72 12.43
C ILE A 64 -4.38 15.17 11.03
N VAL A 65 -4.06 14.22 10.15
CA VAL A 65 -3.69 14.51 8.76
C VAL A 65 -4.84 15.26 8.04
N THR A 66 -6.08 14.81 8.20
CA THR A 66 -7.22 15.46 7.54
C THR A 66 -7.49 16.88 8.03
N GLN A 67 -7.14 17.21 9.28
CA GLN A 67 -7.25 18.56 9.85
C GLN A 67 -6.23 19.53 9.22
N ASN A 68 -5.09 19.03 8.78
CA ASN A 68 -3.98 19.82 8.26
C ASN A 68 -3.96 19.92 6.73
N HIS A 69 -4.90 19.26 6.03
CA HIS A 69 -4.96 19.27 4.57
C HIS A 69 -6.21 20.00 4.06
N GLU A 70 -5.99 21.06 3.32
CA GLU A 70 -7.07 21.73 2.56
C GLU A 70 -7.42 20.91 1.30
N PHE A 71 -8.71 20.76 1.02
CA PHE A 71 -9.20 20.19 -0.24
C PHE A 71 -9.76 21.26 -1.18
N ILE A 72 -10.23 22.36 -0.62
CA ILE A 72 -10.54 23.63 -1.29
C ILE A 72 -10.16 24.77 -0.35
N ARG A 73 -10.01 25.98 -0.89
CA ARG A 73 -9.58 27.16 -0.14
C ARG A 73 -10.43 27.36 1.11
N GLY A 74 -9.77 27.37 2.26
CA GLY A 74 -10.38 27.60 3.57
C GLY A 74 -11.17 26.41 4.13
N ARG A 75 -11.11 25.22 3.50
CA ARG A 75 -11.80 24.02 4.00
C ARG A 75 -10.87 22.81 4.07
N CYS A 76 -10.81 22.19 5.23
CA CYS A 76 -9.97 21.02 5.48
C CYS A 76 -10.68 19.70 5.16
N LEU A 77 -9.90 18.67 4.83
CA LEU A 77 -10.42 17.32 4.58
C LEU A 77 -11.22 16.76 5.78
N SER A 78 -10.93 17.19 7.00
CA SER A 78 -11.69 16.81 8.20
C SER A 78 -13.17 17.20 8.14
N GLU A 79 -13.56 18.15 7.29
CA GLU A 79 -14.94 18.52 7.11
C GLU A 79 -15.73 17.51 6.27
N ILE A 80 -15.04 16.76 5.41
CA ILE A 80 -15.66 15.79 4.48
C ILE A 80 -15.23 14.35 4.72
N VAL A 81 -14.24 14.08 5.58
CA VAL A 81 -13.80 12.72 5.93
C VAL A 81 -14.26 12.37 7.34
N ARG A 82 -14.85 11.20 7.49
CA ARG A 82 -15.32 10.66 8.77
C ARG A 82 -14.71 9.28 9.03
N PHE A 83 -14.36 9.03 10.27
CA PHE A 83 -13.77 7.78 10.74
C PHE A 83 -14.77 6.93 11.54
N GLN A 84 -16.05 7.14 11.30
CA GLN A 84 -17.15 6.47 12.00
C GLN A 84 -18.00 5.66 11.01
N PRO A 85 -17.72 4.37 10.81
CA PRO A 85 -18.51 3.54 9.90
C PRO A 85 -19.97 3.38 10.35
N GLY A 86 -20.23 3.55 11.65
CA GLY A 86 -21.57 3.53 12.24
C GLY A 86 -22.37 4.82 12.17
N MET A 87 -21.90 5.85 11.42
CA MET A 87 -22.64 7.12 11.31
C MET A 87 -24.06 6.91 10.78
N GLY A 88 -25.06 7.22 11.59
CA GLY A 88 -26.47 7.04 11.27
C GLY A 88 -26.97 7.93 10.14
N ALA A 89 -28.13 7.59 9.55
CA ALA A 89 -28.71 8.33 8.42
C ALA A 89 -28.94 9.81 8.73
N TYR A 90 -29.37 10.13 9.96
CA TYR A 90 -29.55 11.51 10.39
C TYR A 90 -28.22 12.31 10.35
N ALA A 91 -27.15 11.76 10.89
CA ALA A 91 -25.85 12.43 10.90
C ALA A 91 -25.27 12.59 9.48
N GLN A 92 -25.50 11.60 8.60
CA GLN A 92 -25.14 11.72 7.18
C GLN A 92 -25.90 12.84 6.49
N GLU A 93 -27.22 12.95 6.76
CA GLU A 93 -28.08 14.00 6.20
C GLU A 93 -27.67 15.39 6.70
N GLN A 94 -27.34 15.56 7.99
CA GLN A 94 -26.86 16.83 8.52
C GLN A 94 -25.54 17.24 7.86
N LEU A 95 -24.57 16.32 7.77
CA LEU A 95 -23.30 16.58 7.11
C LEU A 95 -23.51 16.99 5.64
N MET A 96 -24.38 16.28 4.91
CA MET A 96 -24.64 16.61 3.51
C MET A 96 -25.28 17.98 3.37
N LYS A 97 -26.24 18.35 4.23
CA LYS A 97 -26.85 19.70 4.24
C LYS A 97 -25.83 20.80 4.52
N GLU A 98 -24.88 20.56 5.43
CA GLU A 98 -23.76 21.49 5.68
C GLU A 98 -22.88 21.67 4.43
N LEU A 99 -22.56 20.57 3.74
CA LEU A 99 -21.77 20.61 2.51
C LEU A 99 -22.52 21.28 1.34
N GLU A 100 -23.83 21.19 1.30
CA GLU A 100 -24.69 21.78 0.26
C GLU A 100 -24.93 23.28 0.46
N GLN A 101 -24.54 23.87 1.59
CA GLN A 101 -24.60 25.31 1.77
C GLN A 101 -23.81 26.05 0.68
N PRO A 102 -24.27 27.21 0.26
CA PRO A 102 -23.56 28.01 -0.73
C PRO A 102 -22.11 28.27 -0.32
N ASP A 103 -21.19 27.92 -1.20
CA ASP A 103 -19.76 28.11 -1.00
C ASP A 103 -19.13 28.57 -2.31
N THR A 104 -18.59 29.78 -2.32
CA THR A 104 -17.98 30.39 -3.50
C THR A 104 -16.68 29.72 -3.91
N HIS A 105 -16.03 28.99 -3.00
CA HIS A 105 -14.79 28.27 -3.28
C HIS A 105 -15.04 26.84 -3.76
N TRP A 106 -16.26 26.32 -3.63
CA TRP A 106 -16.56 24.99 -4.14
C TRP A 106 -16.55 25.01 -5.67
N PRO A 107 -15.74 24.11 -6.32
CA PRO A 107 -15.63 24.12 -7.77
C PRO A 107 -16.97 23.91 -8.47
N ALA A 108 -17.29 24.77 -9.42
CA ALA A 108 -18.53 24.70 -10.20
C ALA A 108 -18.67 23.31 -10.88
N GLY A 109 -19.88 22.76 -10.86
CA GLY A 109 -20.18 21.44 -11.45
C GLY A 109 -19.58 20.23 -10.70
N ARG A 110 -18.94 20.44 -9.54
CA ARG A 110 -18.47 19.33 -8.70
C ARG A 110 -19.53 18.91 -7.71
N THR A 111 -19.85 17.62 -7.71
CA THR A 111 -20.80 17.00 -6.77
C THR A 111 -20.30 17.13 -5.34
N ARG A 112 -21.19 17.53 -4.44
CA ARG A 112 -20.95 17.50 -2.99
C ARG A 112 -20.87 16.06 -2.54
N MET A 113 -19.83 15.71 -1.77
CA MET A 113 -19.64 14.37 -1.26
C MET A 113 -18.84 14.37 0.04
N PHE A 114 -19.02 13.35 0.83
CA PHE A 114 -18.18 13.05 1.99
C PHE A 114 -17.66 11.62 1.92
N PHE A 115 -16.68 11.30 2.75
CA PHE A 115 -16.02 10.01 2.78
C PHE A 115 -16.08 9.40 4.18
N GLN A 116 -16.13 8.06 4.23
CA GLN A 116 -15.92 7.30 5.46
C GLN A 116 -14.69 6.40 5.29
N ILE A 117 -13.78 6.44 6.29
CA ILE A 117 -12.56 5.62 6.32
C ILE A 117 -12.59 4.76 7.57
N PHE A 118 -12.36 3.45 7.41
CA PHE A 118 -12.30 2.48 8.51
C PHE A 118 -11.54 1.22 8.08
N MET A 119 -11.30 0.30 9.02
CA MET A 119 -10.78 -1.04 8.72
C MET A 119 -11.91 -2.05 8.68
N SER A 120 -11.85 -3.01 7.74
CA SER A 120 -12.80 -4.13 7.64
C SER A 120 -12.11 -5.44 7.28
N ASP A 121 -12.67 -6.54 7.80
CA ASP A 121 -12.33 -7.90 7.37
C ASP A 121 -13.29 -8.42 6.29
N HIS A 122 -14.39 -7.72 6.05
CA HIS A 122 -15.47 -8.19 5.18
C HIS A 122 -15.62 -7.21 4.02
N VAL A 123 -14.89 -7.48 2.97
CA VAL A 123 -14.88 -6.70 1.73
C VAL A 123 -15.07 -7.62 0.54
N SER A 124 -15.99 -7.26 -0.34
CA SER A 124 -16.17 -7.84 -1.65
C SER A 124 -16.32 -6.73 -2.70
N ARG A 125 -16.32 -7.07 -3.98
CA ARG A 125 -16.57 -6.10 -5.05
C ARG A 125 -17.96 -5.45 -4.98
N ALA A 126 -18.93 -6.14 -4.35
CA ALA A 126 -20.30 -5.65 -4.24
C ALA A 126 -20.57 -4.89 -2.95
N GLU A 127 -19.87 -5.23 -1.86
CA GLU A 127 -20.19 -4.68 -0.54
C GLU A 127 -19.00 -4.69 0.42
N VAL A 128 -19.12 -3.82 1.43
CA VAL A 128 -18.23 -3.77 2.60
C VAL A 128 -19.07 -3.88 3.84
N ALA A 129 -18.71 -4.76 4.78
CA ALA A 129 -19.35 -4.85 6.09
C ALA A 129 -18.41 -4.38 7.20
N PHE A 130 -18.95 -3.59 8.10
CA PHE A 130 -18.31 -3.24 9.36
C PHE A 130 -19.09 -3.92 10.50
N HIS A 131 -18.37 -4.70 11.32
CA HIS A 131 -18.96 -5.44 12.43
C HIS A 131 -18.53 -4.82 13.77
N TRP A 132 -19.46 -4.76 14.71
CA TRP A 132 -19.21 -4.47 16.13
C TRP A 132 -19.85 -5.58 16.98
N SER A 133 -19.70 -5.51 18.30
CA SER A 133 -20.08 -6.60 19.23
C SER A 133 -21.53 -7.10 19.08
N ASP A 134 -22.46 -6.22 18.77
CA ASP A 134 -23.91 -6.46 18.77
C ASP A 134 -24.58 -6.14 17.43
N GLY A 135 -23.81 -5.99 16.36
CA GLY A 135 -24.38 -5.70 15.06
C GLY A 135 -23.38 -5.59 13.91
N ALA A 136 -23.92 -5.30 12.75
CA ALA A 136 -23.15 -5.03 11.56
C ALA A 136 -23.81 -3.94 10.70
N ARG A 137 -22.99 -3.22 9.95
CA ARG A 137 -23.46 -2.32 8.89
C ARG A 137 -22.85 -2.73 7.57
N VAL A 138 -23.71 -2.95 6.58
CA VAL A 138 -23.31 -3.31 5.23
C VAL A 138 -23.51 -2.09 4.32
N PHE A 139 -22.48 -1.76 3.57
CA PHE A 139 -22.48 -0.72 2.55
C PHE A 139 -22.41 -1.40 1.18
N ARG A 140 -23.28 -0.97 0.25
CA ARG A 140 -23.31 -1.43 -1.14
C ARG A 140 -23.13 -0.25 -2.06
N PRO A 141 -21.86 0.08 -2.41
CA PRO A 141 -21.60 1.19 -3.30
C PRO A 141 -22.20 0.94 -4.69
N GLU A 142 -22.85 1.94 -5.28
CA GLU A 142 -23.46 1.84 -6.62
C GLU A 142 -22.47 1.40 -7.70
N ARG A 143 -21.22 1.90 -7.62
CA ARG A 143 -20.14 1.57 -8.56
C ARG A 143 -19.28 0.39 -8.09
N GLY A 144 -19.69 -0.27 -7.00
CA GLY A 144 -18.93 -1.34 -6.37
C GLY A 144 -17.69 -0.85 -5.62
N VAL A 145 -16.88 -1.82 -5.23
CA VAL A 145 -15.62 -1.62 -4.48
C VAL A 145 -14.45 -2.06 -5.34
N SER A 146 -13.50 -1.18 -5.53
CA SER A 146 -12.19 -1.51 -6.12
C SER A 146 -11.28 -2.06 -5.02
N ILE A 147 -10.78 -3.28 -5.18
CA ILE A 147 -9.98 -3.96 -4.14
C ILE A 147 -8.55 -4.10 -4.62
N ASN A 148 -7.58 -3.64 -3.80
CA ASN A 148 -6.15 -3.86 -4.00
C ASN A 148 -5.62 -4.86 -2.96
N GLY A 149 -4.74 -5.75 -3.38
CA GLY A 149 -4.23 -6.85 -2.54
C GLY A 149 -5.15 -8.07 -2.50
N GLU A 150 -6.18 -8.11 -3.36
CA GLU A 150 -7.03 -9.29 -3.57
C GLU A 150 -6.28 -10.34 -4.42
N SER A 151 -6.25 -11.58 -3.97
CA SER A 151 -5.75 -12.70 -4.77
C SER A 151 -6.86 -13.30 -5.65
N LEU A 152 -6.48 -14.09 -6.66
CA LEU A 152 -7.43 -14.88 -7.47
C LEU A 152 -8.21 -15.91 -6.63
N GLU A 153 -7.67 -16.30 -5.49
CA GLU A 153 -8.25 -17.28 -4.55
C GLU A 153 -9.20 -16.65 -3.52
N GLY A 154 -9.38 -15.33 -3.56
CA GLY A 154 -10.25 -14.59 -2.65
C GLY A 154 -9.54 -13.42 -1.96
N GLY A 155 -10.31 -12.62 -1.25
CA GLY A 155 -9.83 -11.46 -0.53
C GLY A 155 -8.93 -11.82 0.65
N ARG A 156 -8.00 -10.95 0.95
CA ARG A 156 -7.02 -11.11 2.04
C ARG A 156 -7.18 -10.02 3.09
N PRO A 157 -8.14 -10.19 4.01
CA PRO A 157 -8.33 -9.23 5.10
C PRO A 157 -7.10 -9.20 6.03
N PRO A 158 -6.96 -8.13 6.82
CA PRO A 158 -7.83 -6.96 6.90
C PRO A 158 -7.57 -5.93 5.80
N TYR A 159 -8.50 -4.97 5.65
CA TYR A 159 -8.39 -3.89 4.66
C TYR A 159 -8.54 -2.51 5.31
N TRP A 160 -7.80 -1.52 4.81
CA TRP A 160 -8.24 -0.14 4.85
C TRP A 160 -9.34 0.08 3.82
N VAL A 161 -10.42 0.71 4.24
CA VAL A 161 -11.57 0.99 3.37
C VAL A 161 -11.84 2.48 3.35
N ILE A 162 -12.13 3.01 2.16
CA ILE A 162 -12.72 4.33 1.97
C ILE A 162 -13.98 4.19 1.13
N LEU A 163 -15.08 4.78 1.60
CA LEU A 163 -16.36 4.85 0.89
C LEU A 163 -16.72 6.30 0.63
N SER A 164 -17.25 6.61 -0.55
CA SER A 164 -17.77 7.94 -0.87
C SER A 164 -19.30 7.95 -0.82
N PHE A 165 -19.85 9.05 -0.33
CA PHE A 165 -21.28 9.28 -0.20
C PHE A 165 -21.66 10.59 -0.88
N ARG A 166 -22.76 10.59 -1.61
CA ARG A 166 -23.32 11.76 -2.28
C ARG A 166 -24.84 11.72 -2.22
N ARG A 167 -25.48 12.82 -2.59
CA ARG A 167 -26.92 12.79 -2.82
C ARG A 167 -27.23 12.16 -4.18
N GLY A 168 -28.16 11.22 -4.18
CA GLY A 168 -28.71 10.62 -5.40
C GLY A 168 -29.78 11.48 -6.04
N ASP A 169 -30.24 11.09 -7.21
CA ASP A 169 -31.27 11.82 -7.97
C ASP A 169 -32.64 11.81 -7.27
N ASP A 170 -32.88 10.81 -6.42
CA ASP A 170 -34.08 10.71 -5.55
C ASP A 170 -33.99 11.56 -4.27
N GLY A 171 -32.92 12.34 -4.11
CA GLY A 171 -32.67 13.18 -2.95
C GLY A 171 -32.12 12.44 -1.73
N LYS A 172 -31.95 11.12 -1.77
CA LYS A 172 -31.38 10.35 -0.66
C LYS A 172 -29.85 10.31 -0.73
N ILE A 173 -29.21 10.10 0.42
CA ILE A 173 -27.77 9.85 0.46
C ILE A 173 -27.49 8.40 0.06
N ILE A 174 -26.63 8.24 -0.93
CA ILE A 174 -26.20 6.96 -1.47
C ILE A 174 -24.70 6.76 -1.27
N CYS A 175 -24.29 5.52 -1.05
CA CYS A 175 -22.90 5.12 -1.14
C CYS A 175 -22.54 4.98 -2.64
N SER A 176 -21.66 5.83 -3.13
CA SER A 176 -21.38 5.96 -4.57
C SER A 176 -20.33 4.96 -5.06
N GLU A 177 -19.18 4.95 -4.43
CA GLU A 177 -18.06 4.07 -4.77
C GLU A 177 -17.25 3.73 -3.53
N GLY A 178 -16.51 2.61 -3.59
CA GLY A 178 -15.61 2.18 -2.55
C GLY A 178 -14.23 1.79 -3.10
N TYR A 179 -13.24 1.92 -2.22
CA TYR A 179 -11.92 1.35 -2.42
C TYR A 179 -11.45 0.66 -1.15
N ALA A 180 -10.81 -0.49 -1.31
CA ALA A 180 -10.22 -1.24 -0.23
C ALA A 180 -8.77 -1.61 -0.56
N HIS A 181 -7.88 -1.47 0.41
CA HIS A 181 -6.48 -1.83 0.29
C HIS A 181 -6.09 -2.81 1.38
N ALA A 182 -5.54 -3.96 1.01
CA ALA A 182 -5.14 -4.97 1.97
C ALA A 182 -4.05 -4.46 2.92
N LEU A 183 -4.07 -4.96 4.16
CA LEU A 183 -3.12 -4.63 5.21
C LEU A 183 -2.34 -5.85 5.64
N PHE A 184 -1.14 -5.63 6.16
CA PHE A 184 -0.39 -6.69 6.82
C PHE A 184 -1.14 -7.26 8.04
N HIS A 185 -1.56 -6.39 8.96
CA HIS A 185 -2.32 -6.78 10.15
C HIS A 185 -3.02 -5.55 10.77
N LYS A 186 -4.17 -5.73 11.47
CA LYS A 186 -4.92 -4.62 12.09
C LYS A 186 -4.09 -3.78 13.08
N VAL A 187 -3.20 -4.42 13.83
CA VAL A 187 -2.32 -3.74 14.79
C VAL A 187 -0.97 -3.32 14.20
N CYS A 188 -0.71 -3.70 12.95
CA CYS A 188 0.43 -3.27 12.16
C CYS A 188 -0.09 -2.93 10.75
N PRO A 189 -0.76 -1.77 10.58
CA PRO A 189 -1.63 -1.49 9.44
C PRO A 189 -0.90 -1.03 8.18
N VAL A 190 0.30 -1.56 7.95
CA VAL A 190 1.07 -1.31 6.72
C VAL A 190 0.32 -1.89 5.52
N PRO A 191 0.07 -1.10 4.47
CA PRO A 191 -0.52 -1.60 3.24
C PRO A 191 0.34 -2.68 2.57
N VAL A 192 -0.32 -3.66 1.95
CA VAL A 192 0.33 -4.69 1.13
C VAL A 192 -0.46 -4.91 -0.16
N ASP A 193 0.24 -5.10 -1.27
CA ASP A 193 -0.38 -5.26 -2.58
C ASP A 193 -0.65 -6.73 -2.94
N SER A 194 -0.12 -7.68 -2.15
CA SER A 194 -0.30 -9.11 -2.36
C SER A 194 -0.02 -9.93 -1.09
N ASP A 195 -0.39 -11.22 -1.12
CA ASP A 195 -0.02 -12.17 -0.07
C ASP A 195 1.47 -12.50 -0.09
N LEU A 196 2.09 -12.43 -1.26
CA LEU A 196 3.54 -12.60 -1.36
C LEU A 196 4.25 -11.50 -0.57
N GLU A 197 3.87 -10.23 -0.76
CA GLU A 197 4.41 -9.12 0.05
C GLU A 197 4.14 -9.30 1.55
N ARG A 198 2.98 -9.83 1.93
CA ARG A 198 2.69 -10.16 3.32
C ARG A 198 3.64 -11.22 3.87
N GLY A 199 4.00 -12.23 3.05
CA GLY A 199 5.02 -13.22 3.33
C GLY A 199 6.40 -12.59 3.51
N THR A 200 6.80 -11.77 2.55
CA THR A 200 8.08 -11.04 2.57
C THR A 200 8.21 -10.16 3.82
N LEU A 201 7.16 -9.43 4.22
CA LEU A 201 7.20 -8.63 5.45
C LEU A 201 7.37 -9.49 6.72
N LYS A 202 6.80 -10.69 6.79
CA LYS A 202 7.05 -11.66 7.87
C LYS A 202 8.49 -12.13 7.88
N SER A 203 9.05 -12.43 6.71
CA SER A 203 10.46 -12.82 6.55
C SER A 203 11.39 -11.69 6.98
N LEU A 204 11.10 -10.43 6.63
CA LEU A 204 11.86 -9.26 7.09
C LEU A 204 11.88 -9.14 8.63
N SER A 205 10.72 -9.34 9.28
CA SER A 205 10.65 -9.37 10.75
C SER A 205 11.46 -10.51 11.36
N THR A 206 11.47 -11.68 10.71
CA THR A 206 12.30 -12.83 11.13
C THR A 206 13.79 -12.53 11.03
N VAL A 207 14.22 -11.92 9.93
CA VAL A 207 15.62 -11.48 9.74
C VAL A 207 16.01 -10.45 10.78
N ALA A 208 15.15 -9.47 11.05
CA ALA A 208 15.39 -8.46 12.08
C ALA A 208 15.55 -9.09 13.48
N LYS A 209 14.77 -10.14 13.79
CA LYS A 209 14.88 -10.90 15.03
C LYS A 209 16.23 -11.64 15.11
N TRP A 210 16.71 -12.26 14.01
CA TRP A 210 18.02 -12.90 14.00
C TRP A 210 19.17 -11.90 14.20
N LEU A 211 19.07 -10.74 13.53
CA LEU A 211 20.04 -9.66 13.66
C LEU A 211 20.07 -9.07 15.07
N SER A 212 18.94 -8.91 15.73
CA SER A 212 18.89 -8.34 17.09
C SER A 212 19.69 -9.12 18.14
N ASN A 213 20.01 -10.39 17.86
CA ASN A 213 20.84 -11.25 18.69
C ASN A 213 22.35 -11.18 18.33
N LYS A 214 22.74 -10.32 17.38
CA LYS A 214 24.13 -10.22 16.92
C LYS A 214 24.75 -8.90 17.42
N PRO A 215 26.03 -8.94 17.85
CA PRO A 215 26.77 -7.71 18.15
C PRO A 215 26.90 -6.92 16.82
N ASP A 216 26.83 -5.60 16.94
CA ASP A 216 27.04 -4.66 15.82
C ASP A 216 26.06 -4.76 14.64
N ALA A 217 24.99 -5.54 14.80
CA ALA A 217 23.94 -5.61 13.77
C ALA A 217 23.22 -4.25 13.59
N PRO A 218 22.80 -3.95 12.35
CA PRO A 218 22.05 -2.74 12.05
C PRO A 218 20.66 -2.75 12.70
N LYS A 219 20.16 -1.56 13.06
CA LYS A 219 18.73 -1.37 13.35
C LYS A 219 17.99 -1.23 12.04
N LEU A 220 16.89 -1.95 11.92
CA LEU A 220 16.08 -1.97 10.70
C LEU A 220 14.78 -1.21 10.90
N SER A 221 14.49 -0.30 9.99
CA SER A 221 13.17 0.29 9.78
C SER A 221 12.71 0.00 8.35
N LEU A 222 11.41 0.19 8.08
CA LEU A 222 10.81 -0.13 6.79
C LEU A 222 9.86 0.98 6.35
N GLU A 223 9.86 1.23 5.05
CA GLU A 223 8.84 2.01 4.36
C GLU A 223 8.23 1.17 3.24
N LYS A 224 6.90 1.15 3.14
CA LYS A 224 6.16 0.67 1.97
C LYS A 224 5.83 1.88 1.11
N PRO A 225 6.50 2.11 -0.03
CA PRO A 225 6.12 3.16 -0.96
C PRO A 225 4.69 2.95 -1.46
N LEU A 226 3.88 3.99 -1.42
CA LEU A 226 2.49 3.95 -1.89
C LEU A 226 2.31 4.66 -3.22
N PHE A 227 3.31 5.44 -3.64
CA PHE A 227 3.36 6.17 -4.90
C PHE A 227 4.70 5.95 -5.59
N ASP A 228 4.69 6.12 -6.90
CA ASP A 228 5.88 5.98 -7.72
C ASP A 228 6.96 6.98 -7.25
N ILE A 229 8.18 6.48 -7.13
CA ILE A 229 9.38 7.27 -6.80
C ILE A 229 10.02 7.70 -8.12
N GLU A 230 10.29 8.99 -8.25
CA GLU A 230 11.00 9.54 -9.40
C GLU A 230 12.48 9.18 -9.32
N ILE A 231 13.01 8.70 -10.43
CA ILE A 231 14.43 8.36 -10.63
C ILE A 231 14.92 9.04 -11.90
N CYS A 232 16.23 9.25 -12.01
CA CYS A 232 16.86 9.79 -13.21
C CYS A 232 17.81 8.73 -13.79
N THR A 233 17.48 8.16 -14.95
CA THR A 233 18.32 7.20 -15.64
C THR A 233 18.77 7.79 -16.97
N ASP A 234 20.07 7.90 -17.17
CA ASP A 234 20.69 8.42 -18.42
C ASP A 234 20.18 9.83 -18.84
N GLY A 235 19.79 10.67 -17.84
CA GLY A 235 19.23 12.00 -18.07
C GLY A 235 17.74 12.04 -18.39
N GLU A 236 17.07 10.91 -18.38
CA GLU A 236 15.61 10.80 -18.51
C GLU A 236 14.98 10.50 -17.14
N ASN A 237 13.86 11.18 -16.85
CA ASN A 237 13.07 10.91 -15.66
C ASN A 237 12.26 9.63 -15.84
N GLY A 238 12.46 8.68 -14.96
CA GLY A 238 11.69 7.45 -14.85
C GLY A 238 10.96 7.35 -13.51
N TYR A 239 10.13 6.34 -13.37
CA TYR A 239 9.36 6.08 -12.15
C TYR A 239 9.42 4.62 -11.79
N VAL A 240 9.64 4.33 -10.51
CA VAL A 240 9.62 2.96 -9.96
C VAL A 240 8.78 2.92 -8.68
N LEU A 241 8.17 1.78 -8.41
CA LEU A 241 7.41 1.54 -7.20
C LEU A 241 7.90 0.24 -6.55
N PRO A 242 8.91 0.31 -5.66
CA PRO A 242 9.37 -0.85 -4.91
C PRO A 242 8.31 -1.38 -3.94
N ASP A 243 8.35 -2.69 -3.68
CA ASP A 243 7.47 -3.26 -2.67
C ASP A 243 7.83 -2.79 -1.27
N PHE A 244 9.11 -2.78 -0.91
CA PHE A 244 9.57 -2.23 0.37
C PHE A 244 10.95 -1.57 0.23
N ILE A 245 11.18 -0.56 1.09
CA ILE A 245 12.49 0.04 1.31
C ILE A 245 12.85 -0.19 2.78
N VAL A 246 13.92 -0.95 3.03
CA VAL A 246 14.46 -1.17 4.37
C VAL A 246 15.63 -0.23 4.59
N MET A 247 15.58 0.55 5.67
CA MET A 247 16.71 1.34 6.14
C MET A 247 17.46 0.55 7.21
N ALA A 248 18.69 0.21 6.93
CA ALA A 248 19.62 -0.42 7.87
C ALA A 248 20.53 0.65 8.47
N THR A 249 20.36 0.98 9.76
CA THR A 249 21.14 2.00 10.47
C THR A 249 22.17 1.32 11.38
N MET A 250 23.46 1.58 11.11
CA MET A 250 24.58 1.04 11.86
C MET A 250 24.78 1.80 13.18
N LYS A 251 25.61 1.23 14.08
CA LYS A 251 25.94 1.87 15.39
C LYS A 251 26.66 3.21 15.25
N ASP A 252 27.42 3.39 14.18
CA ASP A 252 28.11 4.66 13.88
C ASP A 252 27.18 5.71 13.25
N GLY A 253 25.89 5.41 13.13
CA GLY A 253 24.87 6.29 12.55
C GLY A 253 24.79 6.25 11.04
N LYS A 254 25.66 5.52 10.33
CA LYS A 254 25.55 5.35 8.89
C LYS A 254 24.31 4.52 8.55
N GLY A 255 23.62 4.92 7.51
CA GLY A 255 22.44 4.24 6.98
C GLY A 255 22.66 3.70 5.59
N SER A 256 22.16 2.49 5.34
CA SER A 256 22.10 1.90 3.99
C SER A 256 20.65 1.60 3.63
N ARG A 257 20.27 1.92 2.39
CA ARG A 257 18.96 1.56 1.86
C ARG A 257 19.04 0.22 1.14
N VAL A 258 18.12 -0.67 1.48
CA VAL A 258 17.94 -1.95 0.81
C VAL A 258 16.53 -1.99 0.24
N VAL A 259 16.43 -2.07 -1.08
CA VAL A 259 15.17 -2.18 -1.80
C VAL A 259 14.80 -3.66 -1.86
N ILE A 260 13.58 -3.99 -1.47
CA ILE A 260 13.06 -5.36 -1.51
C ILE A 260 11.95 -5.42 -2.54
N GLU A 261 12.05 -6.39 -3.43
CA GLU A 261 11.06 -6.65 -4.48
C GLU A 261 10.59 -8.10 -4.40
N THR A 262 9.27 -8.28 -4.28
CA THR A 262 8.63 -9.58 -4.15
C THR A 262 8.24 -10.11 -5.54
N MET A 263 8.79 -11.26 -5.92
CA MET A 263 8.64 -11.79 -7.26
C MET A 263 7.63 -12.94 -7.27
N GLY A 264 6.60 -12.84 -8.12
CA GLY A 264 5.53 -13.84 -8.18
C GLY A 264 5.53 -14.73 -9.42
N TYR A 265 6.26 -14.34 -10.47
CA TYR A 265 6.22 -15.02 -11.76
C TYR A 265 7.62 -15.12 -12.38
N THR A 266 7.77 -16.04 -13.35
CA THR A 266 9.05 -16.31 -14.03
C THR A 266 8.90 -16.39 -15.55
N ASP A 267 7.77 -15.95 -16.11
CA ASP A 267 7.60 -15.85 -17.56
C ASP A 267 8.47 -14.72 -18.15
N ASP A 268 8.87 -14.88 -19.41
CA ASP A 268 9.86 -14.02 -20.07
C ASP A 268 9.42 -12.56 -20.10
N ASP A 269 8.15 -12.27 -20.44
CA ASP A 269 7.62 -10.92 -20.51
C ASP A 269 7.65 -10.22 -19.13
N TYR A 270 7.35 -10.98 -18.08
CA TYR A 270 7.43 -10.48 -16.70
C TYR A 270 8.88 -10.22 -16.29
N CYS A 271 9.79 -11.14 -16.64
CA CYS A 271 11.22 -11.01 -16.36
C CYS A 271 11.83 -9.79 -17.05
N GLU A 272 11.55 -9.56 -18.33
CA GLU A 272 12.07 -8.41 -19.08
C GLU A 272 11.58 -7.08 -18.48
N ARG A 273 10.27 -6.99 -18.19
CA ARG A 273 9.68 -5.79 -17.59
C ARG A 273 10.26 -5.50 -16.20
N LYS A 274 10.45 -6.54 -15.38
CA LYS A 274 11.02 -6.38 -14.04
C LYS A 274 12.52 -6.03 -14.10
N ALA A 275 13.26 -6.58 -15.04
CA ALA A 275 14.67 -6.24 -15.24
C ALA A 275 14.87 -4.72 -15.49
N GLU A 276 13.99 -4.10 -16.28
CA GLU A 276 14.05 -2.66 -16.51
C GLU A 276 13.71 -1.85 -15.24
N GLN A 277 12.67 -2.24 -14.51
CA GLN A 277 12.32 -1.61 -13.23
C GLN A 277 13.45 -1.76 -12.19
N HIS A 278 14.12 -2.92 -12.14
CA HIS A 278 15.23 -3.19 -11.25
C HIS A 278 16.43 -2.26 -11.49
N LYS A 279 16.70 -1.86 -12.74
CA LYS A 279 17.75 -0.85 -13.03
C LYS A 279 17.47 0.47 -12.32
N GLY A 280 16.22 0.94 -12.37
CA GLY A 280 15.82 2.13 -11.65
C GLY A 280 15.84 1.97 -10.13
N MET A 281 15.38 0.83 -9.62
CA MET A 281 15.36 0.55 -8.18
C MET A 281 16.76 0.52 -7.55
N ARG A 282 17.79 0.07 -8.29
CA ARG A 282 19.20 0.11 -7.85
C ARG A 282 19.73 1.52 -7.61
N GLN A 283 19.09 2.55 -8.16
CA GLN A 283 19.45 3.95 -7.85
C GLN A 283 18.93 4.38 -6.47
N ILE A 284 17.89 3.73 -5.95
CA ILE A 284 17.34 4.00 -4.63
C ILE A 284 18.18 3.35 -3.54
N GLY A 285 18.66 2.13 -3.78
CA GLY A 285 19.45 1.35 -2.81
C GLY A 285 19.83 -0.03 -3.33
N LEU A 286 20.44 -0.82 -2.46
CA LEU A 286 20.81 -2.20 -2.76
C LEU A 286 19.56 -3.04 -3.00
N LEU A 287 19.36 -3.50 -4.23
CA LEU A 287 18.19 -4.29 -4.59
C LEU A 287 18.35 -5.74 -4.14
N GLN A 288 17.32 -6.27 -3.48
CA GLN A 288 17.17 -7.67 -3.11
C GLN A 288 15.79 -8.17 -3.52
N THR A 289 15.70 -9.41 -4.01
CA THR A 289 14.45 -10.02 -4.44
C THR A 289 14.02 -11.14 -3.49
N ASP A 290 12.72 -11.37 -3.37
CA ASP A 290 12.10 -12.52 -2.72
C ASP A 290 11.28 -13.31 -3.76
N PRO A 291 11.72 -14.50 -4.23
CA PRO A 291 12.91 -15.27 -3.80
C PRO A 291 14.24 -14.58 -4.18
N PRO A 292 15.34 -14.93 -3.44
CA PRO A 292 16.63 -14.28 -3.66
C PRO A 292 17.21 -14.61 -5.03
N ARG A 293 17.88 -13.62 -5.64
CA ARG A 293 18.53 -13.71 -6.97
C ARG A 293 17.58 -14.06 -8.12
N TRP A 294 16.29 -13.76 -7.94
CA TRP A 294 15.34 -13.97 -9.03
C TRP A 294 15.82 -13.30 -10.34
N PRO A 295 15.64 -13.90 -11.54
CA PRO A 295 14.83 -15.11 -11.82
C PRO A 295 15.58 -16.45 -11.62
N GLN A 296 16.79 -16.44 -11.13
CA GLN A 296 17.59 -17.65 -10.90
C GLN A 296 17.06 -18.39 -9.66
N GLU A 297 16.91 -19.71 -9.77
CA GLU A 297 16.59 -20.53 -8.60
C GLU A 297 17.84 -20.81 -7.78
N ILE A 298 17.83 -20.41 -6.51
CA ILE A 298 18.86 -20.77 -5.55
C ILE A 298 18.26 -21.53 -4.37
N LYS A 299 19.06 -22.42 -3.77
CA LYS A 299 18.62 -23.27 -2.64
C LYS A 299 18.52 -22.51 -1.30
N THR A 300 18.96 -21.26 -1.26
CA THR A 300 18.98 -20.47 -0.03
C THR A 300 17.63 -19.77 0.16
N SER A 301 17.05 -19.84 1.36
CA SER A 301 15.83 -19.07 1.65
C SER A 301 16.10 -17.57 1.68
N PHE A 302 15.07 -16.77 1.42
CA PHE A 302 15.15 -15.31 1.44
C PHE A 302 15.69 -14.78 2.78
N GLU A 303 15.23 -15.33 3.90
CA GLU A 303 15.68 -14.89 5.23
C GLU A 303 17.18 -15.11 5.44
N ARG A 304 17.71 -16.27 5.03
CA ARG A 304 19.14 -16.56 5.17
C ARG A 304 19.99 -15.68 4.27
N HIS A 305 19.54 -15.49 3.03
CA HIS A 305 20.21 -14.62 2.08
C HIS A 305 20.25 -13.19 2.59
N LEU A 306 19.09 -12.63 2.91
CA LEU A 306 18.97 -11.24 3.38
C LEU A 306 19.68 -11.01 4.72
N PHE A 307 19.66 -11.99 5.64
CA PHE A 307 20.47 -11.92 6.86
C PHE A 307 21.95 -11.73 6.54
N GLY A 308 22.48 -12.52 5.60
CA GLY A 308 23.89 -12.39 5.16
C GLY A 308 24.18 -11.02 4.58
N VAL A 309 23.32 -10.52 3.71
CA VAL A 309 23.45 -9.18 3.09
C VAL A 309 23.45 -8.09 4.18
N LEU A 310 22.44 -8.05 5.05
CA LEU A 310 22.30 -7.00 6.07
C LEU A 310 23.39 -7.05 7.15
N TYR A 311 23.84 -8.24 7.54
CA TYR A 311 24.90 -8.39 8.52
C TYR A 311 26.25 -7.92 8.00
N ASN A 312 26.49 -8.07 6.70
CA ASN A 312 27.76 -7.73 6.03
C ASN A 312 27.75 -6.37 5.34
N LEU A 313 26.73 -5.52 5.52
CA LEU A 313 26.65 -4.19 4.90
C LEU A 313 27.86 -3.29 5.18
N ASN A 314 28.60 -3.53 6.28
CA ASN A 314 29.82 -2.81 6.63
C ASN A 314 31.09 -3.38 5.98
N THR A 315 31.02 -4.49 5.24
CA THR A 315 32.18 -5.15 4.65
C THR A 315 32.22 -4.85 3.15
N PRO A 316 33.04 -3.85 2.70
CA PRO A 316 33.02 -3.34 1.31
C PRO A 316 33.32 -4.40 0.25
N GLU A 317 34.02 -5.48 0.61
CA GLU A 317 34.45 -6.54 -0.32
C GLU A 317 33.30 -7.47 -0.75
N LEU A 318 32.26 -7.63 0.07
CA LEU A 318 31.13 -8.52 -0.23
C LEU A 318 30.04 -7.84 -1.09
N ILE A 319 29.93 -6.50 -1.04
CA ILE A 319 28.99 -5.75 -1.86
C ILE A 319 29.38 -5.83 -3.34
N LYS A 320 30.69 -5.82 -3.65
CA LYS A 320 31.19 -5.90 -5.03
C LYS A 320 30.98 -7.26 -5.68
N THR A 321 30.87 -8.34 -4.90
CA THR A 321 30.60 -9.69 -5.44
C THR A 321 29.15 -9.90 -5.82
N ASP A 322 28.19 -9.24 -5.17
CA ASP A 322 26.77 -9.30 -5.56
C ASP A 322 26.46 -8.38 -6.77
N GLU A 323 27.19 -7.27 -6.94
CA GLU A 323 27.10 -6.42 -8.13
C GLU A 323 27.73 -7.04 -9.38
N ALA A 324 28.75 -7.88 -9.23
CA ALA A 324 29.43 -8.57 -10.33
C ALA A 324 28.71 -9.86 -10.78
N LEU A 325 27.72 -10.33 -10.02
CA LEU A 325 26.95 -11.56 -10.29
C LEU A 325 25.50 -11.27 -10.76
N ASN A 326 25.13 -10.00 -10.89
CA ASN A 326 23.88 -9.51 -11.48
C ASN A 326 24.18 -8.71 -12.76
#